data_073a42e75aacf2f4d055e398bd0f6d7d
#
_entry.id   073a42e75aacf2f4d055e398bd0f6d7d
#
_cell.length_a   1.000
_cell.length_b   1.000
_cell.length_c   1.000
_cell.angle_alpha   90.00
_cell.angle_beta   90.00
_cell.angle_gamma   90.00
#
_symmetry.space_group_name_H-M   'P 1'
#
loop_
_entity.id
_entity.type
_entity.pdbx_description
1 polymer ?
#
loop_
_entity_poly.entity_id
_entity_poly.type
_entity_poly.pdbx_seq_one_letter_code
_entity_poly.pdbx_strand_id
1 'polypeptide(L)'
;MSFMIRKGLGKMTNLQFSSPLTLKKDFLGEGLKITSTEYVGKINFRCDPNNSLIFNGIKDITGINLPLKSGEVFGNNDYRIQWLGPNEWILQCADNQRELLINNIKSKLAGEHFSITDVSDYYLTIRLLSLIHISEPTRPY
;
A
#
# COMPACT_ATOMS: atom_id res chain seq x y z
N MET A 1 3.23 -14.33 3.97
CA MET A 1 3.30 -15.45 3.71
C MET A 1 4.01 -16.29 4.41
N SER A 2 4.00 -16.46 4.86
CA SER A 2 4.65 -17.17 5.30
C SER A 2 4.97 -18.29 5.15
N PHE A 3 5.06 -18.58 5.06
CA PHE A 3 5.18 -19.46 4.82
C PHE A 3 5.46 -20.31 4.90
N MET A 4 5.37 -20.28 4.73
CA MET A 4 5.69 -21.35 4.46
C MET A 4 6.70 -22.10 5.00
N ILE A 5 7.26 -21.77 5.95
CA ILE A 5 8.25 -22.58 6.58
C ILE A 5 7.59 -23.78 7.18
N ARG A 6 8.02 -24.91 6.71
CA ARG A 6 7.45 -26.13 7.09
C ARG A 6 8.17 -26.75 8.24
N LYS A 7 7.51 -27.62 8.95
CA LYS A 7 8.11 -28.26 10.11
C LYS A 7 9.39 -28.99 9.81
N GLY A 8 9.45 -29.73 8.77
CA GLY A 8 10.65 -30.47 8.40
C GLY A 8 11.82 -29.63 7.91
N LEU A 9 11.61 -28.34 7.80
CA LEU A 9 12.58 -27.43 7.22
C LEU A 9 13.09 -26.40 8.23
N GLY A 10 13.26 -26.85 9.48
CA GLY A 10 13.72 -25.96 10.54
C GLY A 10 15.01 -25.22 10.25
N LYS A 11 15.85 -25.75 9.36
CA LYS A 11 17.07 -25.07 8.94
C LYS A 11 16.80 -23.83 8.10
N MET A 12 15.57 -23.63 7.64
CA MET A 12 15.19 -22.47 6.86
C MET A 12 14.69 -21.32 7.73
N THR A 13 14.88 -21.40 9.04
CA THR A 13 14.48 -20.34 9.96
C THR A 13 15.23 -19.03 9.73
N ASN A 14 16.32 -19.07 8.97
CA ASN A 14 17.10 -17.87 8.64
C ASN A 14 16.62 -17.15 7.40
N LEU A 15 15.51 -17.58 6.82
CA LEU A 15 14.91 -16.87 5.70
C LEU A 15 14.49 -15.48 6.13
N GLN A 16 15.01 -14.49 5.44
CA GLN A 16 14.67 -13.11 5.68
C GLN A 16 14.07 -12.51 4.42
N PHE A 17 13.00 -11.76 4.60
CA PHE A 17 12.45 -10.98 3.52
C PHE A 17 13.34 -9.78 3.28
N SER A 18 13.76 -9.58 2.06
CA SER A 18 14.51 -8.40 1.67
C SER A 18 13.97 -7.86 0.37
N SER A 19 13.98 -6.54 0.26
CA SER A 19 13.63 -5.90 -0.99
C SER A 19 14.71 -6.18 -2.03
N PRO A 20 14.35 -6.40 -3.30
CA PRO A 20 15.35 -6.48 -4.37
C PRO A 20 16.27 -5.26 -4.45
N LEU A 21 15.86 -4.14 -3.88
CA LEU A 21 16.63 -2.90 -3.85
C LEU A 21 17.41 -2.69 -2.56
N THR A 22 17.40 -3.64 -1.64
CA THR A 22 18.05 -3.48 -0.31
C THR A 22 19.54 -3.18 -0.44
N LEU A 23 20.22 -3.77 -1.43
CA LEU A 23 21.66 -3.59 -1.64
C LEU A 23 21.98 -2.41 -2.58
N LYS A 24 20.98 -1.75 -3.10
CA LYS A 24 21.18 -0.60 -3.98
C LYS A 24 21.30 0.65 -3.13
N LYS A 25 22.31 1.45 -3.45
CA LYS A 25 22.49 2.74 -2.80
C LYS A 25 21.49 3.75 -3.35
N ASP A 26 21.12 4.68 -2.51
CA ASP A 26 20.35 5.83 -2.97
C ASP A 26 21.15 6.58 -4.05
N PHE A 27 20.46 7.01 -5.06
CA PHE A 27 21.05 7.86 -6.08
C PHE A 27 20.85 9.32 -5.66
N LEU A 28 21.94 10.04 -5.65
CA LEU A 28 21.92 11.49 -5.42
C LEU A 28 22.64 12.15 -6.59
N GLY A 29 21.85 12.68 -7.51
CA GLY A 29 22.35 13.46 -8.62
C GLY A 29 22.15 14.94 -8.39
N GLU A 30 22.58 15.74 -9.37
CA GLU A 30 22.36 17.18 -9.32
C GLU A 30 20.87 17.48 -9.43
N GLY A 31 20.30 17.99 -8.34
CA GLY A 31 18.90 18.35 -8.27
C GLY A 31 17.91 17.19 -8.18
N LEU A 32 18.38 15.95 -8.06
CA LEU A 32 17.50 14.78 -8.01
C LEU A 32 18.00 13.77 -6.98
N LYS A 33 17.12 13.32 -6.15
CA LYS A 33 17.37 12.22 -5.22
C LYS A 33 16.39 11.08 -5.49
N ILE A 34 16.91 9.87 -5.65
CA ILE A 34 16.14 8.66 -5.83
C ILE A 34 16.44 7.73 -4.66
N THR A 35 15.41 7.36 -3.92
CA THR A 35 15.53 6.43 -2.80
C THR A 35 14.53 5.31 -2.95
N SER A 36 14.87 4.14 -2.42
CA SER A 36 13.87 3.10 -2.22
C SER A 36 13.26 3.27 -0.83
N THR A 37 11.97 3.08 -0.74
CA THR A 37 11.33 2.99 0.57
C THR A 37 11.36 1.54 1.03
N GLU A 38 11.41 1.37 2.34
CA GLU A 38 11.28 0.05 2.93
C GLU A 38 9.91 -0.55 2.62
N TYR A 39 9.73 -1.78 3.05
CA TYR A 39 8.49 -2.48 2.81
C TYR A 39 7.28 -1.68 3.24
N VAL A 40 6.37 -1.52 2.30
CA VAL A 40 5.07 -0.89 2.51
C VAL A 40 4.02 -1.94 2.18
N GLY A 41 3.07 -2.12 3.07
CA GLY A 41 1.92 -2.96 2.79
C GLY A 41 1.09 -2.36 1.67
N LYS A 42 0.84 -3.12 0.64
CA LYS A 42 0.05 -2.72 -0.52
C LYS A 42 -1.03 -3.75 -0.77
N ILE A 43 -2.25 -3.29 -0.78
CA ILE A 43 -3.43 -4.14 -0.87
C ILE A 43 -4.26 -3.68 -2.05
N ASN A 44 -4.47 -4.56 -3.00
CA ASN A 44 -5.39 -4.30 -4.10
C ASN A 44 -6.81 -4.55 -3.62
N PHE A 45 -7.65 -3.55 -3.75
CA PHE A 45 -9.04 -3.61 -3.34
C PHE A 45 -9.95 -3.29 -4.52
N ARG A 46 -10.95 -4.12 -4.72
CA ARG A 46 -11.93 -3.94 -5.79
C ARG A 46 -13.34 -4.12 -5.26
N CYS A 47 -14.21 -3.21 -5.64
CA CYS A 47 -15.62 -3.30 -5.28
C CYS A 47 -16.48 -2.48 -6.24
N ASP A 48 -17.79 -2.61 -6.11
CA ASP A 48 -18.73 -1.75 -6.83
C ASP A 48 -18.66 -0.33 -6.24
N PRO A 49 -18.35 0.69 -7.05
CA PRO A 49 -18.28 2.07 -6.58
C PRO A 49 -19.60 2.63 -6.09
N ASN A 50 -20.71 1.99 -6.42
CA ASN A 50 -22.04 2.41 -5.97
C ASN A 50 -22.46 1.79 -4.64
N ASN A 51 -21.66 0.89 -4.09
CA ASN A 51 -22.00 0.23 -2.82
C ASN A 51 -21.58 1.10 -1.62
N SER A 52 -22.54 1.81 -1.08
CA SER A 52 -22.33 2.71 0.07
C SER A 52 -21.89 1.96 1.34
N LEU A 53 -22.32 0.71 1.52
CA LEU A 53 -21.93 -0.07 2.69
C LEU A 53 -20.44 -0.35 2.70
N ILE A 54 -19.89 -0.69 1.54
CA ILE A 54 -18.45 -0.91 1.41
C ILE A 54 -17.68 0.39 1.63
N PHE A 55 -18.14 1.48 1.03
CA PHE A 55 -17.50 2.79 1.18
C PHE A 55 -17.47 3.24 2.64
N ASN A 56 -18.58 3.10 3.35
CA ASN A 56 -18.67 3.44 4.75
C ASN A 56 -17.80 2.53 5.61
N GLY A 57 -17.75 1.26 5.29
CA GLY A 57 -16.90 0.29 5.99
C GLY A 57 -15.42 0.61 5.86
N ILE A 58 -14.95 0.95 4.68
CA ILE A 58 -13.56 1.37 4.47
C ILE A 58 -13.27 2.66 5.22
N LYS A 59 -14.17 3.62 5.18
CA LYS A 59 -14.02 4.87 5.92
C LYS A 59 -13.95 4.64 7.43
N ASP A 60 -14.77 3.74 7.96
CA ASP A 60 -14.76 3.41 9.39
C ASP A 60 -13.43 2.78 9.82
N ILE A 61 -12.84 1.95 8.97
CA ILE A 61 -11.58 1.26 9.27
C ILE A 61 -10.37 2.20 9.10
N THR A 62 -10.34 2.95 8.01
CA THR A 62 -9.14 3.72 7.64
C THR A 62 -9.24 5.19 7.98
N GLY A 63 -10.45 5.71 8.19
CA GLY A 63 -10.67 7.14 8.33
C GLY A 63 -10.66 7.91 7.00
N ILE A 64 -10.55 7.20 5.88
CA ILE A 64 -10.37 7.79 4.56
C ILE A 64 -11.50 7.34 3.64
N ASN A 65 -12.05 8.28 2.87
CA ASN A 65 -12.98 7.95 1.80
C ASN A 65 -12.23 7.34 0.62
N LEU A 66 -12.84 6.38 -0.06
CA LEU A 66 -12.31 5.89 -1.33
C LEU A 66 -12.35 7.01 -2.37
N PRO A 67 -11.22 7.29 -3.04
CA PRO A 67 -11.21 8.27 -4.13
C PRO A 67 -12.10 7.81 -5.29
N LEU A 68 -12.79 8.74 -5.92
CA LEU A 68 -13.69 8.44 -7.02
C LEU A 68 -13.25 9.05 -8.34
N LYS A 69 -12.28 9.96 -8.29
CA LYS A 69 -11.76 10.61 -9.50
C LYS A 69 -10.45 10.00 -9.92
N SER A 70 -10.26 9.93 -11.24
CA SER A 70 -9.03 9.40 -11.82
C SER A 70 -7.78 10.05 -11.26
N GLY A 71 -6.86 9.22 -10.81
CA GLY A 71 -5.56 9.66 -10.29
C GLY A 71 -5.59 10.26 -8.89
N GLU A 72 -6.73 10.27 -8.24
CA GLU A 72 -6.87 10.85 -6.91
C GLU A 72 -6.27 9.94 -5.85
N VAL A 73 -5.63 10.57 -4.87
CA VAL A 73 -5.01 9.87 -3.73
C VAL A 73 -5.45 10.57 -2.46
N PHE A 74 -6.00 9.80 -1.52
CA PHE A 74 -6.30 10.29 -0.18
C PHE A 74 -5.45 9.58 0.85
N GLY A 75 -5.07 10.27 1.91
CA GLY A 75 -4.24 9.65 2.94
C GLY A 75 -4.32 10.36 4.27
N ASN A 76 -3.92 9.64 5.30
CA ASN A 76 -3.71 10.16 6.65
C ASN A 76 -2.38 9.63 7.16
N ASN A 77 -2.15 9.69 8.47
CA ASN A 77 -0.89 9.26 9.06
C ASN A 77 -0.65 7.74 8.95
N ASP A 78 -1.72 6.95 8.85
CA ASP A 78 -1.63 5.50 8.92
C ASP A 78 -1.84 4.83 7.57
N TYR A 79 -2.67 5.41 6.73
CA TYR A 79 -3.13 4.79 5.49
C TYR A 79 -3.09 5.77 4.33
N ARG A 80 -2.98 5.20 3.13
CA ARG A 80 -3.12 5.94 1.88
C ARG A 80 -3.95 5.10 0.93
N ILE A 81 -4.88 5.72 0.24
CA ILE A 81 -5.72 5.05 -0.75
C ILE A 81 -5.57 5.76 -2.08
N GLN A 82 -5.20 5.00 -3.08
CA GLN A 82 -4.95 5.51 -4.42
C GLN A 82 -5.94 4.90 -5.41
N TRP A 83 -6.56 5.74 -6.22
CA TRP A 83 -7.44 5.31 -7.29
C TRP A 83 -6.62 4.66 -8.41
N LEU A 84 -7.01 3.47 -8.84
CA LEU A 84 -6.41 2.79 -10.00
C LEU A 84 -7.40 2.66 -11.15
N GLY A 85 -8.66 2.60 -10.87
CA GLY A 85 -9.70 2.43 -11.86
C GLY A 85 -11.07 2.68 -11.25
N PRO A 86 -12.14 2.66 -12.06
CA PRO A 86 -13.48 2.97 -11.57
C PRO A 86 -13.95 2.07 -10.43
N ASN A 87 -13.39 0.88 -10.32
CA ASN A 87 -13.76 -0.10 -9.30
C ASN A 87 -12.55 -0.70 -8.60
N GLU A 88 -11.41 0.00 -8.64
CA GLU A 88 -10.15 -0.56 -8.16
C GLU A 88 -9.31 0.48 -7.46
N TRP A 89 -8.71 0.11 -6.32
CA TRP A 89 -7.87 0.97 -5.49
C TRP A 89 -6.67 0.19 -4.96
N ILE A 90 -5.60 0.92 -4.65
CA ILE A 90 -4.51 0.41 -3.82
C ILE A 90 -4.60 1.07 -2.45
N LEU A 91 -4.65 0.25 -1.42
CA LEU A 91 -4.55 0.69 -0.04
C LEU A 91 -3.11 0.46 0.43
N GLN A 92 -2.51 1.48 1.00
CA GLN A 92 -1.15 1.39 1.54
C GLN A 92 -1.17 1.59 3.05
N CYS A 93 -0.36 0.81 3.72
CA CYS A 93 -0.18 0.87 5.17
C CYS A 93 1.23 0.44 5.54
N ALA A 94 1.59 0.52 6.81
CA ALA A 94 2.83 -0.08 7.28
C ALA A 94 2.82 -1.59 7.05
N ASP A 95 3.98 -2.15 6.73
CA ASP A 95 4.08 -3.57 6.40
C ASP A 95 3.54 -4.47 7.50
N ASN A 96 3.81 -4.15 8.74
CA ASN A 96 3.33 -4.93 9.89
C ASN A 96 1.81 -4.78 10.15
N GLN A 97 1.13 -3.86 9.48
CA GLN A 97 -0.31 -3.62 9.63
C GLN A 97 -1.14 -4.26 8.52
N ARG A 98 -0.51 -4.78 7.49
CA ARG A 98 -1.24 -5.24 6.30
C ARG A 98 -2.20 -6.40 6.58
N GLU A 99 -1.76 -7.40 7.36
CA GLU A 99 -2.63 -8.53 7.70
C GLU A 99 -3.81 -8.08 8.55
N LEU A 100 -3.55 -7.22 9.52
CA LEU A 100 -4.60 -6.67 10.36
C LEU A 100 -5.61 -5.89 9.54
N LEU A 101 -5.14 -5.07 8.62
CA LEU A 101 -6.02 -4.29 7.75
C LEU A 101 -6.88 -5.21 6.87
N ILE A 102 -6.28 -6.21 6.25
CA ILE A 102 -7.00 -7.18 5.43
C ILE A 102 -8.08 -7.88 6.24
N ASN A 103 -7.73 -8.37 7.43
CA ASN A 103 -8.66 -9.07 8.30
C ASN A 103 -9.80 -8.17 8.78
N ASN A 104 -9.49 -6.92 9.11
CA ASN A 104 -10.50 -5.96 9.52
C ASN A 104 -11.48 -5.67 8.38
N ILE A 105 -10.98 -5.51 7.15
CA ILE A 105 -11.84 -5.28 6.00
C ILE A 105 -12.72 -6.50 5.73
N LYS A 106 -12.15 -7.69 5.76
CA LYS A 106 -12.93 -8.93 5.56
C LYS A 106 -14.02 -9.10 6.61
N SER A 107 -13.71 -8.79 7.86
CA SER A 107 -14.69 -8.89 8.94
C SER A 107 -15.78 -7.83 8.84
N LYS A 108 -15.38 -6.58 8.57
CA LYS A 108 -16.31 -5.45 8.49
C LYS A 108 -17.26 -5.56 7.31
N LEU A 109 -16.77 -6.07 6.20
CA LEU A 109 -17.51 -6.15 4.95
C LEU A 109 -18.02 -7.57 4.65
N ALA A 110 -18.07 -8.42 5.65
CA ALA A 110 -18.61 -9.78 5.50
C ALA A 110 -20.02 -9.73 4.88
N GLY A 111 -20.22 -10.55 3.87
CA GLY A 111 -21.49 -10.57 3.13
C GLY A 111 -21.56 -9.62 1.95
N GLU A 112 -20.63 -8.69 1.81
CA GLU A 112 -20.56 -7.80 0.66
C GLU A 112 -19.69 -8.39 -0.44
N HIS A 113 -19.93 -7.96 -1.67
CA HIS A 113 -19.17 -8.42 -2.82
C HIS A 113 -17.96 -7.49 -3.07
N PHE A 114 -16.79 -7.98 -2.77
CA PHE A 114 -15.54 -7.26 -3.00
C PHE A 114 -14.38 -8.25 -3.18
N SER A 115 -13.27 -7.73 -3.68
CA SER A 115 -12.03 -8.50 -3.80
C SER A 115 -10.92 -7.75 -3.06
N ILE A 116 -10.14 -8.48 -2.30
CA ILE A 116 -8.99 -7.93 -1.57
C ILE A 116 -7.81 -8.88 -1.73
N THR A 117 -6.68 -8.34 -2.17
CA THR A 117 -5.48 -9.11 -2.46
C THR A 117 -4.24 -8.38 -1.95
N ASP A 118 -3.41 -9.08 -1.19
CA ASP A 118 -2.12 -8.56 -0.77
C ASP A 118 -1.16 -8.59 -1.96
N VAL A 119 -0.76 -7.40 -2.42
CA VAL A 119 0.15 -7.25 -3.56
C VAL A 119 1.47 -6.59 -3.14
N SER A 120 1.78 -6.63 -1.86
CA SER A 120 2.97 -5.97 -1.30
C SER A 120 4.26 -6.44 -1.96
N ASP A 121 4.34 -7.71 -2.30
CA ASP A 121 5.53 -8.30 -2.90
C ASP A 121 5.64 -8.09 -4.41
N TYR A 122 4.58 -7.60 -5.05
CA TYR A 122 4.59 -7.36 -6.49
C TYR A 122 5.15 -6.00 -6.89
N TYR A 123 5.20 -5.05 -5.95
CA TYR A 123 5.55 -3.67 -6.25
C TYR A 123 6.65 -3.19 -5.34
N LEU A 124 7.60 -2.47 -5.93
CA LEU A 124 8.59 -1.71 -5.20
C LEU A 124 8.17 -0.24 -5.15
N THR A 125 8.51 0.43 -4.07
CA THR A 125 8.25 1.85 -3.96
C THR A 125 9.56 2.60 -4.08
N ILE A 126 9.62 3.50 -5.06
CA ILE A 126 10.76 4.38 -5.29
C ILE A 126 10.30 5.81 -5.06
N ARG A 127 11.07 6.54 -4.28
CA ARG A 127 10.79 7.94 -4.02
C ARG A 127 11.71 8.80 -4.86
N LEU A 128 11.12 9.67 -5.64
CA LEU A 128 11.83 10.68 -6.42
C LEU A 128 11.63 12.03 -5.74
N LEU A 129 12.72 12.68 -5.40
CA LEU A 129 12.70 14.03 -4.84
C LEU A 129 13.48 14.95 -5.74
N SER A 130 12.83 16.00 -6.22
CA SER A 130 13.50 17.07 -6.94
C SER A 130 14.01 18.09 -5.95
N LEU A 131 15.30 18.34 -5.96
CA LEU A 131 15.93 19.32 -5.10
C LEU A 131 15.95 20.71 -5.74
N ILE A 132 15.63 20.80 -7.02
CA ILE A 132 15.67 22.05 -7.77
C ILE A 132 14.52 22.99 -7.40
N HIS A 133 13.38 22.41 -7.00
CA HIS A 133 12.14 23.14 -6.74
C HIS A 133 11.76 23.21 -5.27
N ILE A 134 12.76 23.14 -4.40
CA ILE A 134 12.50 23.15 -2.93
C ILE A 134 11.78 24.42 -2.50
N SER A 135 12.05 25.56 -3.15
CA SER A 135 11.44 26.85 -2.83
C SER A 135 10.04 27.03 -3.42
N GLU A 136 9.60 26.13 -4.29
CA GLU A 136 8.29 26.23 -4.90
C GLU A 136 7.21 25.60 -4.01
N PRO A 137 5.99 26.15 -4.05
CA PRO A 137 4.88 25.51 -3.35
C PRO A 137 4.68 24.11 -3.91
N THR A 138 4.77 23.11 -3.05
CA THR A 138 4.54 21.74 -3.47
C THR A 138 3.06 21.49 -3.63
N ARG A 139 2.71 20.73 -4.66
CA ARG A 139 1.34 20.26 -4.79
C ARG A 139 1.12 19.11 -3.82
N PRO A 140 0.01 19.10 -3.11
CA PRO A 140 -0.34 17.94 -2.31
C PRO A 140 -0.64 16.75 -3.22
N TYR A 141 -0.14 15.63 -2.84
CA TYR A 141 -0.39 14.37 -3.55
C TYR A 141 -1.26 13.50 -2.68
#